data_d09daaa2eb1bf225ffba671150a329f6
#
_entry.id   d09daaa2eb1bf225ffba671150a329f6
#
_cell.length_a   1.000
_cell.length_b   1.000
_cell.length_c   1.000
_cell.angle_alpha   90.00
_cell.angle_beta   90.00
_cell.angle_gamma   90.00
#
_symmetry.space_group_name_H-M   'P 1'
#
loop_
_entity.id
_entity.type
_entity.pdbx_description
1 polymer ?
#
loop_
_entity_poly.entity_id
_entity_poly.type
_entity_poly.pdbx_seq_one_letter_code
_entity_poly.pdbx_strand_id
1 'polypeptide(L)'
;NRITNILKSGYSVILFPEGTSSNGSKVLPFKSSLLGVIEDKGPQEFYIQPLSISYSKLDGIPLEIKFRPFFAWFGNMDLISHVWKFLGLGFSEVNVNFHEPKKFSHFKDRKHAAKYCHDIISSQISSDFQNLELEKKIRLYEFMLL
;
A
#
# COMPACT_ATOMS: atom_id res chain seq x y z
N ASN A 1 -8.39 12.07 -21.69
CA ASN A 1 -7.86 10.87 -21.05
C ASN A 1 -9.02 10.11 -20.35
N ARG A 2 -9.10 8.77 -20.48
CA ARG A 2 -10.21 7.96 -19.93
C ARG A 2 -10.37 8.16 -18.42
N ILE A 3 -9.26 8.17 -17.67
CA ILE A 3 -9.27 8.37 -16.20
C ILE A 3 -9.83 9.75 -15.85
N THR A 4 -9.39 10.79 -16.54
CA THR A 4 -9.90 12.17 -16.31
C THR A 4 -11.41 12.26 -16.52
N ASN A 5 -11.95 11.58 -17.54
CA ASN A 5 -13.39 11.56 -17.77
C ASN A 5 -14.15 10.85 -16.65
N ILE A 6 -13.62 9.73 -16.15
CA ILE A 6 -14.22 9.00 -15.02
C ILE A 6 -14.25 9.88 -13.77
N LEU A 7 -13.15 10.55 -13.45
CA LEU A 7 -13.08 11.48 -12.33
C LEU A 7 -14.04 12.68 -12.48
N LYS A 8 -14.14 13.26 -13.68
CA LYS A 8 -15.10 14.34 -13.99
C LYS A 8 -16.55 13.92 -13.88
N SER A 9 -16.84 12.64 -14.06
CA SER A 9 -18.18 12.06 -13.85
C SER A 9 -18.50 11.78 -12.36
N GLY A 10 -17.63 12.17 -11.42
CA GLY A 10 -17.84 12.02 -9.98
C GLY A 10 -17.45 10.66 -9.40
N TYR A 11 -16.83 9.78 -10.20
CA TYR A 11 -16.35 8.49 -9.71
C TYR A 11 -14.95 8.59 -9.11
N SER A 12 -14.67 7.75 -8.11
CA SER A 12 -13.33 7.57 -7.55
C SER A 12 -12.51 6.58 -8.35
N VAL A 13 -11.19 6.76 -8.38
CA VAL A 13 -10.25 5.86 -9.04
C VAL A 13 -9.19 5.42 -8.04
N ILE A 14 -8.98 4.12 -7.94
CA ILE A 14 -7.85 3.56 -7.19
C ILE A 14 -6.64 3.50 -8.11
N LEU A 15 -5.52 4.06 -7.65
CA LEU A 15 -4.27 4.12 -8.40
C LEU A 15 -3.16 3.43 -7.60
N PHE A 16 -2.40 2.56 -8.25
CA PHE A 16 -1.18 1.95 -7.71
C PHE A 16 0.04 2.67 -8.29
N PRO A 17 0.56 3.71 -7.62
CA PRO A 17 1.53 4.62 -8.22
C PRO A 17 2.95 4.05 -8.34
N GLU A 18 3.25 2.91 -7.75
CA GLU A 18 4.49 2.17 -7.99
C GLU A 18 4.61 1.71 -9.46
N GLY A 19 3.45 1.43 -10.10
CA GLY A 19 3.36 0.99 -11.50
C GLY A 19 4.02 -0.37 -11.77
N THR A 20 4.31 -1.11 -10.71
CA THR A 20 4.79 -2.49 -10.71
C THR A 20 4.52 -3.11 -9.36
N SER A 21 4.60 -4.43 -9.26
CA SER A 21 4.56 -5.14 -7.99
C SER A 21 5.96 -5.40 -7.44
N SER A 22 6.07 -5.44 -6.11
CA SER A 22 7.30 -5.74 -5.37
C SER A 22 7.12 -6.96 -4.46
N ASN A 23 8.19 -7.37 -3.80
CA ASN A 23 8.14 -8.47 -2.84
C ASN A 23 7.45 -8.13 -1.50
N GLY A 24 6.83 -6.95 -1.38
CA GLY A 24 6.12 -6.52 -0.19
C GLY A 24 6.98 -6.07 0.99
N SER A 25 8.31 -6.05 0.85
CA SER A 25 9.22 -5.68 1.94
C SER A 25 9.34 -4.17 2.13
N LYS A 26 9.06 -3.39 1.08
CA LYS A 26 9.14 -1.92 1.09
C LYS A 26 8.25 -1.32 0.02
N VAL A 27 7.87 -0.07 0.21
CA VAL A 27 7.19 0.75 -0.80
C VAL A 27 8.21 1.19 -1.86
N LEU A 28 7.89 0.97 -3.13
CA LEU A 28 8.73 1.44 -4.23
C LEU A 28 8.49 2.93 -4.52
N PRO A 29 9.44 3.62 -5.18
CA PRO A 29 9.24 5.00 -5.58
C PRO A 29 8.00 5.18 -6.48
N PHE A 30 7.20 6.20 -6.19
CA PHE A 30 5.98 6.48 -6.95
C PHE A 30 6.27 7.16 -8.28
N LYS A 31 5.64 6.67 -9.34
CA LYS A 31 5.72 7.26 -10.68
C LYS A 31 4.78 8.46 -10.75
N SER A 32 5.31 9.66 -10.59
CA SER A 32 4.53 10.90 -10.64
C SER A 32 3.77 11.10 -11.96
N SER A 33 4.22 10.49 -13.05
CA SER A 33 3.52 10.52 -14.35
C SER A 33 2.10 9.93 -14.27
N LEU A 34 1.85 8.99 -13.36
CA LEU A 34 0.52 8.41 -13.15
C LEU A 34 -0.46 9.41 -12.52
N LEU A 35 0.04 10.42 -11.78
CA LEU A 35 -0.76 11.53 -11.25
C LEU A 35 -0.95 12.67 -12.25
N GLY A 36 -0.33 12.61 -13.43
CA GLY A 36 -0.50 13.62 -14.47
C GLY A 36 -1.93 13.76 -14.99
N VAL A 37 -2.75 12.75 -14.76
CA VAL A 37 -4.18 12.77 -15.17
C VAL A 37 -5.02 13.80 -14.40
N ILE A 38 -4.57 14.21 -13.21
CA ILE A 38 -5.26 15.20 -12.35
C ILE A 38 -4.55 16.56 -12.35
N GLU A 39 -3.41 16.68 -13.03
CA GLU A 39 -2.66 17.95 -13.17
C GLU A 39 -3.32 18.88 -14.18
N ASP A 40 -4.18 18.33 -15.05
CA ASP A 40 -4.91 19.12 -16.05
C ASP A 40 -5.95 20.01 -15.35
N LYS A 41 -5.64 21.30 -15.29
CA LYS A 41 -6.34 22.33 -14.52
C LYS A 41 -7.72 22.66 -15.11
N GLY A 42 -8.65 21.71 -15.02
CA GLY A 42 -10.06 22.01 -15.20
C GLY A 42 -10.63 22.74 -13.97
N PRO A 43 -11.86 23.27 -14.06
CA PRO A 43 -12.52 23.94 -12.93
C PRO A 43 -12.82 22.98 -11.76
N GLN A 44 -12.66 21.70 -11.94
CA GLN A 44 -12.98 20.67 -10.96
C GLN A 44 -11.78 20.38 -10.06
N GLU A 45 -12.00 20.47 -8.76
CA GLU A 45 -11.00 20.16 -7.76
C GLU A 45 -10.98 18.67 -7.46
N PHE A 46 -9.79 18.05 -7.52
CA PHE A 46 -9.59 16.64 -7.20
C PHE A 46 -8.93 16.46 -5.83
N TYR A 47 -9.32 15.40 -5.15
CA TYR A 47 -8.71 14.97 -3.89
C TYR A 47 -7.82 13.75 -4.12
N ILE A 48 -6.71 13.69 -3.40
CA ILE A 48 -5.85 12.52 -3.29
C ILE A 48 -5.97 12.02 -1.85
N GLN A 49 -6.33 10.76 -1.68
CA GLN A 49 -6.30 10.08 -0.39
C GLN A 49 -5.27 8.97 -0.43
N PRO A 50 -4.13 9.09 0.28
CA PRO A 50 -3.19 8.00 0.41
C PRO A 50 -3.83 6.84 1.18
N LEU A 51 -3.51 5.62 0.78
CA LEU A 51 -3.99 4.40 1.39
C LEU A 51 -2.83 3.42 1.52
N SER A 52 -2.56 2.96 2.74
CA SER A 52 -1.54 1.95 2.98
C SER A 52 -2.18 0.60 3.29
N ILE A 53 -1.61 -0.45 2.73
CA ILE A 53 -2.05 -1.83 2.91
C ILE A 53 -0.85 -2.64 3.37
N SER A 54 -0.97 -3.33 4.50
CA SER A 54 0.07 -4.23 5.01
C SER A 54 -0.53 -5.54 5.50
N TYR A 55 0.10 -6.67 5.14
CA TYR A 55 -0.22 -7.97 5.73
C TYR A 55 0.42 -8.04 7.12
N SER A 56 -0.40 -8.21 8.14
CA SER A 56 0.05 -8.16 9.53
C SER A 56 0.26 -9.53 10.16
N LYS A 57 -0.67 -10.45 9.98
CA LYS A 57 -0.60 -11.77 10.62
C LYS A 57 -1.04 -12.89 9.68
N LEU A 58 -0.57 -14.09 9.97
CA LEU A 58 -1.03 -15.35 9.39
C LEU A 58 -1.41 -16.30 10.53
N ASP A 59 -2.67 -16.75 10.53
CA ASP A 59 -3.25 -17.59 11.60
C ASP A 59 -3.03 -16.99 13.01
N GLY A 60 -3.17 -15.66 13.13
CA GLY A 60 -2.97 -14.90 14.37
C GLY A 60 -1.51 -14.69 14.77
N ILE A 61 -0.53 -15.17 14.00
CA ILE A 61 0.92 -15.02 14.26
C ILE A 61 1.46 -13.82 13.48
N PRO A 62 2.18 -12.86 14.12
CA PRO A 62 2.79 -11.73 13.43
C PRO A 62 3.67 -12.17 12.26
N LEU A 63 3.46 -11.55 11.09
CA LEU A 63 4.11 -11.92 9.84
C LEU A 63 5.52 -11.35 9.76
N GLU A 64 6.53 -12.20 9.78
CA GLU A 64 7.93 -11.79 9.59
C GLU A 64 8.20 -11.30 8.15
N ILE A 65 9.18 -10.40 8.02
CA ILE A 65 9.59 -9.82 6.72
C ILE A 65 9.89 -10.90 5.67
N LYS A 66 10.54 -12.00 6.09
CA LYS A 66 10.93 -13.10 5.19
C LYS A 66 9.74 -13.85 4.57
N PHE A 67 8.54 -13.76 5.18
CA PHE A 67 7.34 -14.44 4.68
C PHE A 67 6.46 -13.54 3.80
N ARG A 68 6.70 -12.23 3.74
CA ARG A 68 5.92 -11.29 2.90
C ARG A 68 5.90 -11.63 1.41
N PRO A 69 7.01 -12.13 0.81
CA PRO A 69 6.98 -12.55 -0.58
C PRO A 69 5.93 -13.62 -0.91
N PHE A 70 5.45 -14.39 0.07
CA PHE A 70 4.36 -15.35 -0.15
C PHE A 70 3.01 -14.69 -0.43
N PHE A 71 2.83 -13.44 0.03
CA PHE A 71 1.62 -12.63 -0.18
C PHE A 71 1.72 -11.74 -1.41
N ALA A 72 2.91 -11.57 -1.97
CA ALA A 72 3.16 -10.67 -3.07
C ALA A 72 3.36 -11.44 -4.39
N TRP A 73 2.64 -11.01 -5.43
CA TRP A 73 2.91 -11.46 -6.78
C TRP A 73 3.84 -10.46 -7.47
N PHE A 74 5.07 -10.88 -7.81
CA PHE A 74 6.09 -10.00 -8.40
C PHE A 74 7.07 -10.75 -9.31
N GLY A 75 7.81 -10.00 -10.12
CA GLY A 75 8.78 -10.56 -11.05
C GLY A 75 8.12 -11.44 -12.13
N ASN A 76 8.72 -12.59 -12.40
CA ASN A 76 8.27 -13.55 -13.41
C ASN A 76 7.41 -14.69 -12.82
N MET A 77 6.77 -14.47 -11.67
CA MET A 77 5.94 -15.50 -11.04
C MET A 77 4.69 -15.78 -11.87
N ASP A 78 4.37 -17.06 -12.08
CA ASP A 78 3.10 -17.45 -12.68
C ASP A 78 1.94 -17.09 -11.75
N LEU A 79 0.99 -16.27 -12.26
CA LEU A 79 -0.11 -15.75 -11.48
C LEU A 79 -1.02 -16.85 -10.94
N ILE A 80 -1.35 -17.85 -11.77
CA ILE A 80 -2.31 -18.91 -11.39
C ILE A 80 -1.72 -19.76 -10.27
N SER A 81 -0.47 -20.18 -10.42
CA SER A 81 0.23 -20.95 -9.39
C SER A 81 0.40 -20.15 -8.10
N HIS A 82 0.65 -18.84 -8.20
CA HIS A 82 0.75 -17.98 -7.03
C HIS A 82 -0.58 -17.84 -6.29
N VAL A 83 -1.67 -17.55 -7.01
CA VAL A 83 -3.02 -17.46 -6.42
C VAL A 83 -3.41 -18.76 -5.73
N TRP A 84 -3.12 -19.91 -6.35
CA TRP A 84 -3.39 -21.21 -5.74
C TRP A 84 -2.65 -21.43 -4.41
N LYS A 85 -1.37 -21.06 -4.37
CA LYS A 85 -0.58 -21.11 -3.13
C LYS A 85 -1.11 -20.11 -2.09
N PHE A 86 -1.46 -18.91 -2.51
CA PHE A 86 -2.02 -17.88 -1.64
C PHE A 86 -3.32 -18.33 -0.96
N LEU A 87 -4.23 -18.97 -1.70
CA LEU A 87 -5.48 -19.52 -1.15
C LEU A 87 -5.25 -20.62 -0.12
N GLY A 88 -4.08 -21.30 -0.15
CA GLY A 88 -3.70 -22.31 0.83
C GLY A 88 -2.96 -21.79 2.07
N LEU A 89 -2.70 -20.47 2.17
CA LEU A 89 -1.91 -19.91 3.27
C LEU A 89 -2.63 -19.86 4.62
N GLY A 90 -3.94 -20.09 4.69
CA GLY A 90 -4.71 -19.95 5.92
C GLY A 90 -5.31 -18.56 6.14
N PHE A 91 -5.61 -18.20 7.38
CA PHE A 91 -6.28 -16.95 7.72
C PHE A 91 -5.28 -15.79 7.81
N SER A 92 -5.40 -14.83 6.91
CA SER A 92 -4.52 -13.67 6.83
C SER A 92 -5.19 -12.40 7.36
N GLU A 93 -4.50 -11.66 8.21
CA GLU A 93 -4.92 -10.33 8.66
C GLU A 93 -4.23 -9.24 7.82
N VAL A 94 -5.02 -8.26 7.39
CA VAL A 94 -4.56 -7.14 6.57
C VAL A 94 -4.93 -5.83 7.23
N ASN A 95 -3.95 -4.95 7.44
CA ASN A 95 -4.20 -3.59 7.90
C ASN A 95 -4.39 -2.68 6.67
N VAL A 96 -5.49 -1.95 6.67
CA VAL A 96 -5.81 -0.96 5.64
C VAL A 96 -5.98 0.39 6.33
N ASN A 97 -5.05 1.32 6.09
CA ASN A 97 -5.07 2.63 6.71
C ASN A 97 -5.43 3.69 5.66
N PHE A 98 -6.54 4.38 5.87
CA PHE A 98 -6.96 5.53 5.09
C PHE A 98 -6.36 6.79 5.72
N HIS A 99 -5.47 7.45 4.99
CA HIS A 99 -4.88 8.71 5.45
C HIS A 99 -5.77 9.90 5.09
N GLU A 100 -5.46 11.07 5.64
CA GLU A 100 -6.23 12.28 5.39
C GLU A 100 -6.24 12.64 3.90
N PRO A 101 -7.41 12.84 3.27
CA PRO A 101 -7.50 13.26 1.90
C PRO A 101 -7.06 14.72 1.75
N LYS A 102 -6.28 15.01 0.71
CA LYS A 102 -5.84 16.38 0.39
C LYS A 102 -6.24 16.78 -1.01
N LYS A 103 -6.61 18.04 -1.13
CA LYS A 103 -6.88 18.67 -2.44
C LYS A 103 -5.59 18.68 -3.27
N PHE A 104 -5.70 18.37 -4.56
CA PHE A 104 -4.52 18.42 -5.43
C PHE A 104 -3.94 19.84 -5.53
N SER A 105 -4.76 20.86 -5.40
CA SER A 105 -4.35 22.27 -5.37
C SER A 105 -3.40 22.63 -4.22
N HIS A 106 -3.33 21.81 -3.16
CA HIS A 106 -2.37 21.99 -2.06
C HIS A 106 -0.93 21.56 -2.42
N PHE A 107 -0.75 20.87 -3.54
CA PHE A 107 0.56 20.46 -4.01
C PHE A 107 1.05 21.39 -5.14
N LYS A 108 2.35 21.69 -5.13
CA LYS A 108 2.98 22.50 -6.16
C LYS A 108 2.83 21.87 -7.55
N ASP A 109 2.98 20.57 -7.62
CA ASP A 109 2.93 19.74 -8.83
C ASP A 109 2.69 18.27 -8.48
N ARG A 110 2.53 17.43 -9.52
CA ARG A 110 2.35 15.97 -9.37
C ARG A 110 3.54 15.27 -8.70
N LYS A 111 4.76 15.82 -8.78
CA LYS A 111 5.95 15.23 -8.14
C LYS A 111 5.88 15.42 -6.63
N HIS A 112 5.46 16.61 -6.17
CA HIS A 112 5.20 16.88 -4.77
C HIS A 112 4.09 15.99 -4.21
N ALA A 113 2.98 15.85 -4.95
CA ALA A 113 1.89 14.97 -4.55
C ALA A 113 2.34 13.50 -4.45
N ALA A 114 3.09 13.00 -5.44
CA ALA A 114 3.63 11.64 -5.43
C ALA A 114 4.57 11.41 -4.24
N LYS A 115 5.48 12.36 -3.97
CA LYS A 115 6.41 12.29 -2.85
C LYS A 115 5.66 12.27 -1.52
N TYR A 116 4.71 13.18 -1.33
CA TYR A 116 3.88 13.23 -0.12
C TYR A 116 3.17 11.90 0.15
N CYS A 117 2.48 11.35 -0.85
CA CYS A 117 1.78 10.07 -0.72
C CYS A 117 2.77 8.92 -0.41
N HIS A 118 3.91 8.88 -1.09
CA HIS A 118 4.95 7.88 -0.85
C HIS A 118 5.47 7.95 0.60
N ASP A 119 5.80 9.14 1.08
CA ASP A 119 6.39 9.34 2.41
C ASP A 119 5.41 8.93 3.51
N ILE A 120 4.14 9.31 3.42
CA ILE A 120 3.10 8.91 4.37
C ILE A 120 2.89 7.40 4.37
N ILE A 121 2.71 6.79 3.20
CA ILE A 121 2.46 5.35 3.08
C ILE A 121 3.67 4.55 3.57
N SER A 122 4.89 4.97 3.20
CA SER A 122 6.13 4.31 3.66
C SER A 122 6.31 4.39 5.17
N SER A 123 6.00 5.55 5.76
CA SER A 123 6.07 5.77 7.21
C SER A 123 5.08 4.86 7.95
N GLN A 124 3.83 4.80 7.48
CA GLN A 124 2.80 3.94 8.08
C GLN A 124 3.18 2.46 8.00
N ILE A 125 3.58 1.99 6.83
CA ILE A 125 3.99 0.59 6.64
C ILE A 125 5.20 0.26 7.52
N SER A 126 6.16 1.17 7.66
CA SER A 126 7.31 0.97 8.54
C SER A 126 6.90 0.89 10.02
N SER A 127 5.96 1.73 10.45
CA SER A 127 5.40 1.70 11.79
C SER A 127 4.63 0.41 12.06
N ASP A 128 3.79 -0.03 11.13
CA ASP A 128 3.08 -1.31 11.25
C ASP A 128 4.05 -2.47 11.46
N PHE A 129 5.18 -2.47 10.74
CA PHE A 129 6.18 -3.52 10.85
C PHE A 129 6.94 -3.50 12.17
N GLN A 130 7.27 -2.33 12.69
CA GLN A 130 7.91 -2.19 14.01
C GLN A 130 6.99 -2.69 15.13
N ASN A 131 5.70 -2.37 15.06
CA ASN A 131 4.71 -2.84 16.02
C ASN A 131 4.56 -4.36 16.01
N LEU A 132 4.58 -5.00 14.85
CA LEU A 132 4.53 -6.46 14.72
C LEU A 132 5.78 -7.14 15.30
N GLU A 133 6.95 -6.58 15.08
CA GLU A 133 8.19 -7.10 15.68
C GLU A 133 8.18 -6.97 17.21
N LEU A 134 7.62 -5.88 17.74
CA LEU A 134 7.45 -5.70 19.18
C LEU A 134 6.44 -6.71 19.76
N GLU A 135 5.28 -6.89 19.12
CA GLU A 135 4.26 -7.87 19.52
C GLU A 135 4.85 -9.29 19.57
N LYS A 136 5.64 -9.65 18.58
CA LYS A 136 6.33 -10.95 18.54
C LYS A 136 7.28 -11.14 19.72
N LYS A 137 8.08 -10.11 20.06
CA LYS A 137 8.98 -10.17 21.22
C LYS A 137 8.20 -10.37 22.52
N ILE A 138 7.12 -9.63 22.72
CA ILE A 138 6.27 -9.76 23.92
C ILE A 138 5.73 -11.18 24.04
N ARG A 139 5.17 -11.75 23.00
CA ARG A 139 4.68 -13.14 22.99
C ARG A 139 5.76 -14.17 23.32
N LEU A 140 6.99 -13.97 22.84
CA LEU A 140 8.12 -14.85 23.19
C LEU A 140 8.47 -14.75 24.67
N TYR A 141 8.46 -13.57 25.27
CA TYR A 141 8.68 -13.39 26.70
C TYR A 141 7.56 -14.02 27.54
N GLU A 142 6.31 -13.87 27.17
CA GLU A 142 5.19 -14.53 27.85
C GLU A 142 5.31 -16.05 27.82
N PHE A 143 5.68 -16.62 26.70
CA PHE A 143 5.91 -18.06 26.56
C PHE A 143 7.09 -18.59 27.39
N MET A 144 8.15 -17.77 27.57
CA MET A 144 9.33 -18.16 28.36
C MET A 144 9.10 -18.06 29.89
N LEU A 145 8.04 -17.38 30.34
CA LEU A 145 7.68 -17.20 31.76
C LEU A 145 6.68 -18.26 32.25
N LEU A 146 6.16 -19.14 31.39
CA LEU A 146 5.31 -20.29 31.70
C LEU A 146 6.16 -21.56 31.85
#